data_737e233c990387b80a43dacafea88c9e
#
_entry.id   737e233c990387b80a43dacafea88c9e
#
_cell.length_a   1.000
_cell.length_b   1.000
_cell.length_c   1.000
_cell.angle_alpha   90.00
_cell.angle_beta   90.00
_cell.angle_gamma   90.00
#
_symmetry.space_group_name_H-M   'P 1'
#
loop_
_entity.id
_entity.type
_entity.pdbx_description
1 polymer ?
#
loop_
_entity_poly.entity_id
_entity_poly.type
_entity_poly.pdbx_seq_one_letter_code
_entity_poly.pdbx_strand_id
1 'polypeptide(L)'
;MEAALSLRGLLVLGVLLGVFAFGCDFSSRREPSEASGATINKRPVAIAHRTFELAAPPADMPPLSSGENAQCDSNFVSNASVRGETRQTDATHATVTITRIKVTLGLNINIWVPTDATQRVIEHEDGHRQISEYYYQTADKLAERIAASYMGKRVEITGTDLAVESSKMLQQMAREITDEYNRELNPEPTQLLYDGITDHGRNEANVKDAVAHAIKNVAVESTQPSSNPGN
;
A
#
# COMPACT_ATOMS: atom_id res chain seq x y z
N MET A 1 -65.27 12.94 -11.23
CA MET A 1 -66.05 11.67 -11.21
C MET A 1 -65.21 10.74 -10.35
N GLU A 2 -65.53 10.77 -9.08
CA GLU A 2 -66.27 9.80 -8.26
C GLU A 2 -65.48 8.52 -8.08
N ALA A 3 -64.89 8.31 -6.93
CA ALA A 3 -65.45 7.87 -5.64
C ALA A 3 -65.71 6.35 -5.62
N ALA A 4 -65.05 5.65 -4.72
CA ALA A 4 -65.78 4.81 -3.78
C ALA A 4 -64.82 4.21 -2.71
N LEU A 5 -65.06 4.57 -1.50
CA LEU A 5 -64.65 3.91 -0.26
C LEU A 5 -65.23 2.51 -0.15
N SER A 6 -64.53 1.57 0.48
CA SER A 6 -65.20 0.57 1.30
C SER A 6 -64.37 0.19 2.53
N LEU A 7 -64.98 0.36 3.63
CA LEU A 7 -64.65 0.24 5.05
C LEU A 7 -64.99 -1.19 5.53
N ARG A 8 -64.37 -1.62 6.61
CA ARG A 8 -64.80 -2.58 7.63
C ARG A 8 -64.05 -3.91 7.77
N GLY A 9 -63.56 -4.06 8.95
CA GLY A 9 -63.25 -5.35 9.56
C GLY A 9 -62.40 -5.21 10.84
N LEU A 10 -63.03 -4.68 11.88
CA LEU A 10 -62.55 -4.66 13.27
C LEU A 10 -62.71 -6.04 13.88
N LEU A 11 -61.66 -6.63 14.47
CA LEU A 11 -61.81 -7.68 15.48
C LEU A 11 -60.70 -7.56 16.54
N VAL A 12 -61.21 -7.47 17.74
CA VAL A 12 -60.49 -7.25 19.03
C VAL A 12 -60.16 -8.59 19.63
N LEU A 13 -59.14 -8.55 20.48
CA LEU A 13 -58.93 -9.38 21.67
C LEU A 13 -57.84 -10.46 21.62
N GLY A 14 -56.90 -10.29 22.55
CA GLY A 14 -56.02 -11.34 23.02
C GLY A 14 -54.80 -10.80 23.71
N VAL A 15 -54.98 -10.20 24.93
CA VAL A 15 -53.87 -9.88 25.85
C VAL A 15 -53.36 -11.19 26.43
N LEU A 16 -52.09 -11.53 26.19
CA LEU A 16 -51.34 -12.52 26.96
C LEU A 16 -50.04 -11.87 27.39
N LEU A 17 -49.96 -11.39 28.63
CA LEU A 17 -48.72 -11.03 29.28
C LEU A 17 -47.86 -12.30 29.50
N GLY A 18 -46.89 -12.49 28.63
CA GLY A 18 -45.78 -13.40 28.88
C GLY A 18 -44.54 -12.60 29.27
N VAL A 19 -44.27 -12.54 30.56
CA VAL A 19 -42.99 -12.00 31.07
C VAL A 19 -41.92 -13.04 30.75
N PHE A 20 -41.27 -12.91 29.60
CA PHE A 20 -40.00 -13.58 29.33
C PHE A 20 -38.88 -12.70 29.84
N ALA A 21 -38.36 -13.03 31.02
CA ALA A 21 -37.06 -12.55 31.48
C ALA A 21 -35.98 -13.10 30.51
N PHE A 22 -35.67 -12.33 29.47
CA PHE A 22 -34.44 -12.54 28.70
C PHE A 22 -33.29 -12.09 29.58
N GLY A 23 -32.68 -13.04 30.27
CA GLY A 23 -31.34 -12.90 30.80
C GLY A 23 -30.43 -12.65 29.63
N CYS A 24 -30.04 -11.40 29.39
CA CYS A 24 -28.92 -11.06 28.52
C CYS A 24 -27.66 -11.58 29.19
N ASP A 25 -27.33 -12.86 28.91
CA ASP A 25 -25.98 -13.35 29.08
C ASP A 25 -25.11 -12.59 28.08
N PHE A 26 -24.57 -11.44 28.52
CA PHE A 26 -23.54 -10.71 27.82
C PHE A 26 -22.24 -11.52 28.00
N SER A 27 -22.23 -12.71 27.37
CA SER A 27 -21.03 -13.46 27.13
C SER A 27 -20.18 -12.61 26.23
N SER A 28 -19.32 -11.77 26.80
CA SER A 28 -18.29 -11.06 26.08
C SER A 28 -17.42 -12.14 25.42
N ARG A 29 -17.73 -12.46 24.18
CA ARG A 29 -16.83 -13.21 23.31
C ARG A 29 -15.54 -12.40 23.28
N ARG A 30 -14.59 -12.76 24.14
CA ARG A 30 -13.20 -12.36 23.96
C ARG A 30 -12.82 -12.86 22.58
N GLU A 31 -12.70 -11.94 21.65
CA GLU A 31 -12.01 -12.27 20.39
C GLU A 31 -10.68 -12.91 20.78
N PRO A 32 -10.26 -13.98 20.06
CA PRO A 32 -8.99 -14.60 20.34
C PRO A 32 -7.93 -13.49 20.30
N SER A 33 -7.16 -13.39 21.37
CA SER A 33 -6.04 -12.45 21.48
C SER A 33 -5.13 -12.72 20.29
N GLU A 34 -5.27 -11.89 19.24
CA GLU A 34 -4.41 -11.98 18.07
C GLU A 34 -2.97 -11.82 18.57
N ALA A 35 -2.06 -12.71 18.18
CA ALA A 35 -0.69 -12.73 18.64
C ALA A 35 -0.01 -11.36 18.43
N SER A 36 0.74 -10.91 19.45
CA SER A 36 1.62 -9.75 19.35
C SER A 36 2.67 -10.02 18.26
N GLY A 37 3.01 -9.00 17.45
CA GLY A 37 4.05 -9.14 16.44
C GLY A 37 3.82 -8.32 15.17
N ALA A 38 4.79 -8.41 14.27
CA ALA A 38 4.68 -7.85 12.92
C ALA A 38 4.18 -8.94 11.95
N THR A 39 3.28 -8.55 11.05
CA THR A 39 2.76 -9.41 9.98
C THR A 39 2.86 -8.68 8.66
N ILE A 40 3.54 -9.27 7.69
CA ILE A 40 3.67 -8.73 6.34
C ILE A 40 2.82 -9.57 5.38
N ASN A 41 1.90 -8.91 4.70
CA ASN A 41 1.05 -9.51 3.67
C ASN A 41 1.46 -8.98 2.30
N LYS A 42 2.32 -9.71 1.60
CA LYS A 42 2.78 -9.40 0.26
C LYS A 42 1.87 -10.08 -0.76
N ARG A 43 1.21 -9.27 -1.60
CA ARG A 43 0.35 -9.77 -2.67
C ARG A 43 1.18 -10.18 -3.89
N PRO A 44 0.68 -11.09 -4.74
CA PRO A 44 1.26 -11.32 -6.05
C PRO A 44 1.29 -10.03 -6.88
N VAL A 45 2.26 -9.93 -7.79
CA VAL A 45 2.31 -8.83 -8.76
C VAL A 45 1.11 -8.95 -9.71
N ALA A 46 0.43 -7.84 -9.95
CA ALA A 46 -0.63 -7.74 -10.95
C ALA A 46 -0.08 -7.01 -12.19
N ILE A 47 -0.11 -7.66 -13.35
CA ILE A 47 0.42 -7.12 -14.59
C ILE A 47 -0.73 -7.04 -15.60
N ALA A 48 -0.88 -5.87 -16.24
CA ALA A 48 -1.80 -5.65 -17.34
C ALA A 48 -1.04 -5.12 -18.56
N HIS A 49 -1.22 -5.78 -19.70
CA HIS A 49 -0.75 -5.31 -20.99
C HIS A 49 -1.92 -4.63 -21.71
N ARG A 50 -1.71 -3.40 -22.14
CA ARG A 50 -2.73 -2.59 -22.81
C ARG A 50 -2.17 -2.00 -24.09
N THR A 51 -2.97 -2.05 -25.15
CA THR A 51 -2.66 -1.41 -26.42
C THR A 51 -3.52 -0.16 -26.60
N PHE A 52 -2.98 0.85 -27.29
CA PHE A 52 -3.69 2.08 -27.56
C PHE A 52 -3.31 2.70 -28.89
N GLU A 53 -4.16 3.59 -29.40
CA GLU A 53 -3.87 4.41 -30.57
C GLU A 53 -3.18 5.71 -30.12
N LEU A 54 -2.00 6.02 -30.67
CA LEU A 54 -1.24 7.24 -30.31
C LEU A 54 -2.05 8.53 -30.51
N ALA A 55 -2.94 8.57 -31.51
CA ALA A 55 -3.80 9.72 -31.78
C ALA A 55 -4.97 9.87 -30.79
N ALA A 56 -5.29 8.80 -30.04
CA ALA A 56 -6.42 8.75 -29.11
C ALA A 56 -6.10 7.88 -27.87
N PRO A 57 -5.16 8.32 -27.01
CA PRO A 57 -4.81 7.56 -25.83
C PRO A 57 -6.03 7.46 -24.88
N PRO A 58 -6.18 6.33 -24.18
CA PRO A 58 -7.26 6.14 -23.20
C PRO A 58 -7.22 7.17 -22.08
N ALA A 59 -8.38 7.58 -21.58
CA ALA A 59 -8.46 8.59 -20.51
C ALA A 59 -7.85 8.14 -19.17
N ASP A 60 -7.74 6.84 -18.94
CA ASP A 60 -7.12 6.23 -17.76
C ASP A 60 -5.61 5.94 -17.93
N MET A 61 -5.05 6.23 -19.09
CA MET A 61 -3.61 6.14 -19.33
C MET A 61 -2.91 7.38 -18.75
N PRO A 62 -1.84 7.19 -17.93
CA PRO A 62 -1.01 8.31 -17.51
C PRO A 62 -0.40 9.03 -18.72
N PRO A 63 -0.14 10.36 -18.62
CA PRO A 63 0.53 11.08 -19.70
C PRO A 63 1.88 10.48 -20.04
N LEU A 64 2.17 10.30 -21.32
CA LEU A 64 3.50 9.90 -21.79
C LEU A 64 4.53 11.00 -21.50
N SER A 65 5.74 10.61 -21.13
CA SER A 65 6.86 11.54 -21.03
C SER A 65 7.24 12.07 -22.42
N SER A 66 7.93 13.21 -22.45
CA SER A 66 8.32 13.83 -23.72
C SER A 66 9.24 12.93 -24.52
N GLY A 67 8.82 12.57 -25.73
CA GLY A 67 9.57 11.72 -26.66
C GLY A 67 9.37 10.22 -26.47
N GLU A 68 8.47 9.82 -25.57
CA GLU A 68 8.05 8.43 -25.38
C GLU A 68 6.75 8.14 -26.14
N ASN A 69 6.63 6.93 -26.66
CA ASN A 69 5.43 6.45 -27.36
C ASN A 69 4.77 5.26 -26.64
N ALA A 70 5.40 4.75 -25.57
CA ALA A 70 4.92 3.68 -24.72
C ALA A 70 5.33 3.97 -23.28
N GLN A 71 4.79 3.24 -22.32
CA GLN A 71 5.24 3.35 -20.93
C GLN A 71 4.89 2.11 -20.12
N CYS A 72 5.72 1.83 -19.12
CA CYS A 72 5.46 0.89 -18.06
C CYS A 72 5.18 1.66 -16.76
N ASP A 73 3.90 1.73 -16.39
CA ASP A 73 3.47 2.36 -15.13
C ASP A 73 3.46 1.34 -14.00
N SER A 74 4.34 1.50 -13.03
CA SER A 74 4.51 0.62 -11.88
C SER A 74 4.08 1.29 -10.59
N ASN A 75 2.98 0.81 -10.02
CA ASN A 75 2.43 1.32 -8.78
C ASN A 75 2.73 0.37 -7.61
N PHE A 76 3.70 0.77 -6.77
CA PHE A 76 4.00 0.09 -5.51
C PHE A 76 3.03 0.57 -4.44
N VAL A 77 2.23 -0.35 -3.93
CA VAL A 77 1.25 -0.09 -2.88
C VAL A 77 1.78 -0.59 -1.55
N SER A 78 1.80 0.27 -0.55
CA SER A 78 2.05 -0.11 0.84
C SER A 78 0.99 0.48 1.75
N ASN A 79 0.57 -0.29 2.73
CA ASN A 79 -0.36 0.16 3.76
C ASN A 79 -0.01 -0.50 5.08
N ALA A 80 0.27 0.31 6.09
CA ALA A 80 0.50 -0.16 7.45
C ALA A 80 -0.71 0.09 8.34
N SER A 81 -0.93 -0.80 9.29
CA SER A 81 -1.82 -0.60 10.42
C SER A 81 -1.09 -0.97 11.70
N VAL A 82 -1.25 -0.14 12.73
CA VAL A 82 -0.56 -0.27 14.01
C VAL A 82 -1.60 -0.41 15.12
N ARG A 83 -1.36 -1.34 16.04
CA ARG A 83 -2.13 -1.48 17.29
C ARG A 83 -1.18 -1.41 18.48
N GLY A 84 -1.67 -0.90 19.59
CA GLY A 84 -0.93 -0.78 20.83
C GLY A 84 -1.82 -0.96 22.05
N GLU A 85 -1.18 -1.19 23.17
CA GLU A 85 -1.81 -1.20 24.48
C GLU A 85 -1.58 0.14 25.16
N THR A 86 -2.66 0.76 25.63
CA THR A 86 -2.62 2.05 26.34
C THR A 86 -2.69 1.79 27.83
N ARG A 87 -1.68 2.27 28.56
CA ARG A 87 -1.63 2.25 30.02
C ARG A 87 -1.76 3.68 30.53
N GLN A 88 -2.88 3.99 31.11
CA GLN A 88 -3.13 5.29 31.74
C GLN A 88 -2.28 5.44 33.01
N THR A 89 -1.65 6.61 33.16
CA THR A 89 -0.85 6.99 34.34
C THR A 89 -1.64 7.91 35.26
N ASP A 90 -2.42 8.83 34.70
CA ASP A 90 -3.35 9.71 35.41
C ASP A 90 -4.53 10.14 34.50
N ALA A 91 -5.32 11.13 34.88
CA ALA A 91 -6.51 11.56 34.12
C ALA A 91 -6.17 12.12 32.73
N THR A 92 -4.95 12.59 32.49
CA THR A 92 -4.54 13.30 31.29
C THR A 92 -3.29 12.72 30.61
N HIS A 93 -2.68 11.67 31.19
CA HIS A 93 -1.44 11.05 30.68
C HIS A 93 -1.60 9.54 30.53
N ALA A 94 -1.06 9.01 29.46
CA ALA A 94 -0.93 7.57 29.25
C ALA A 94 0.30 7.24 28.42
N THR A 95 0.75 5.98 28.54
CA THR A 95 1.80 5.40 27.69
C THR A 95 1.14 4.39 26.74
N VAL A 96 1.40 4.52 25.46
CA VAL A 96 0.99 3.54 24.43
C VAL A 96 2.21 2.69 24.06
N THR A 97 2.07 1.38 24.19
CA THR A 97 3.10 0.41 23.77
C THR A 97 2.64 -0.27 22.48
N ILE A 98 3.46 -0.23 21.43
CA ILE A 98 3.14 -0.87 20.15
C ILE A 98 3.22 -2.39 20.30
N THR A 99 2.10 -3.08 20.06
CA THR A 99 2.01 -4.54 20.24
C THR A 99 1.79 -5.29 18.94
N ARG A 100 1.29 -4.61 17.88
CA ARG A 100 1.06 -5.23 16.59
C ARG A 100 1.22 -4.24 15.45
N ILE A 101 1.88 -4.73 14.38
CA ILE A 101 1.99 -4.02 13.10
C ILE A 101 1.59 -4.99 12.00
N LYS A 102 0.68 -4.57 11.11
CA LYS A 102 0.36 -5.29 9.88
C LYS A 102 0.69 -4.40 8.70
N VAL A 103 1.53 -4.90 7.78
CA VAL A 103 1.84 -4.22 6.53
C VAL A 103 1.29 -5.04 5.36
N THR A 104 0.58 -4.38 4.46
CA THR A 104 0.10 -4.98 3.21
C THR A 104 0.86 -4.35 2.07
N LEU A 105 1.47 -5.18 1.22
CA LEU A 105 2.25 -4.77 0.05
C LEU A 105 1.58 -5.24 -1.23
N GLY A 106 1.72 -4.46 -2.30
CA GLY A 106 1.27 -4.79 -3.64
C GLY A 106 2.14 -4.12 -4.70
N LEU A 107 2.18 -4.71 -5.87
CA LEU A 107 2.74 -4.11 -7.08
C LEU A 107 1.75 -4.33 -8.22
N ASN A 108 1.29 -3.21 -8.81
CA ASN A 108 0.46 -3.22 -10.00
C ASN A 108 1.26 -2.60 -11.15
N ILE A 109 1.36 -3.30 -12.25
CA ILE A 109 2.11 -2.87 -13.43
C ILE A 109 1.16 -2.78 -14.61
N ASN A 110 1.08 -1.61 -15.26
CA ASN A 110 0.38 -1.42 -16.51
C ASN A 110 1.40 -1.12 -17.60
N ILE A 111 1.49 -1.97 -18.60
CA ILE A 111 2.34 -1.78 -19.76
C ILE A 111 1.46 -1.27 -20.90
N TRP A 112 1.68 -0.03 -21.30
CA TRP A 112 0.95 0.64 -22.36
C TRP A 112 1.82 0.73 -23.61
N VAL A 113 1.39 0.11 -24.70
CA VAL A 113 2.09 0.12 -25.97
C VAL A 113 1.13 0.52 -27.10
N PRO A 114 1.57 1.31 -28.08
CA PRO A 114 0.74 1.59 -29.25
C PRO A 114 0.46 0.30 -30.04
N THR A 115 -0.64 0.29 -30.78
CA THR A 115 -1.05 -0.88 -31.58
C THR A 115 -0.05 -1.25 -32.67
N ASP A 116 0.74 -0.28 -33.14
CA ASP A 116 1.82 -0.43 -34.12
C ASP A 116 3.22 -0.47 -33.50
N ALA A 117 3.33 -0.69 -32.18
CA ALA A 117 4.59 -0.75 -31.47
C ALA A 117 5.54 -1.80 -32.09
N THR A 118 6.79 -1.42 -32.27
CA THR A 118 7.82 -2.37 -32.65
C THR A 118 8.13 -3.34 -31.51
N GLN A 119 8.64 -4.52 -31.83
CA GLN A 119 9.08 -5.49 -30.82
C GLN A 119 10.08 -4.88 -29.84
N ARG A 120 10.95 -4.00 -30.30
CA ARG A 120 11.91 -3.27 -29.45
C ARG A 120 11.26 -2.41 -28.40
N VAL A 121 10.21 -1.65 -28.75
CA VAL A 121 9.45 -0.84 -27.79
C VAL A 121 8.80 -1.74 -26.73
N ILE A 122 8.19 -2.85 -27.16
CA ILE A 122 7.57 -3.81 -26.23
C ILE A 122 8.61 -4.39 -25.26
N GLU A 123 9.78 -4.77 -25.76
CA GLU A 123 10.88 -5.31 -24.95
C GLU A 123 11.46 -4.26 -23.99
N HIS A 124 11.53 -3.00 -24.41
CA HIS A 124 11.97 -1.91 -23.55
C HIS A 124 11.03 -1.73 -22.36
N GLU A 125 9.71 -1.66 -22.59
CA GLU A 125 8.73 -1.55 -21.51
C GLU A 125 8.75 -2.79 -20.59
N ASP A 126 9.01 -3.96 -21.14
CA ASP A 126 9.21 -5.18 -20.36
C ASP A 126 10.46 -5.10 -19.46
N GLY A 127 11.48 -4.37 -19.87
CA GLY A 127 12.67 -4.08 -19.05
C GLY A 127 12.31 -3.27 -17.80
N HIS A 128 11.49 -2.24 -17.93
CA HIS A 128 10.96 -1.48 -16.79
C HIS A 128 10.17 -2.36 -15.83
N ARG A 129 9.32 -3.26 -16.35
CA ARG A 129 8.60 -4.26 -15.56
C ARG A 129 9.58 -5.15 -14.77
N GLN A 130 10.63 -5.67 -15.42
CA GLN A 130 11.63 -6.53 -14.77
C GLN A 130 12.33 -5.81 -13.61
N ILE A 131 12.67 -4.53 -13.76
CA ILE A 131 13.24 -3.70 -12.69
C ILE A 131 12.25 -3.58 -11.51
N SER A 132 11.00 -3.27 -11.79
CA SER A 132 9.97 -3.15 -10.75
C SER A 132 9.77 -4.46 -9.98
N GLU A 133 9.70 -5.59 -10.69
CA GLU A 133 9.61 -6.92 -10.06
C GLU A 133 10.85 -7.25 -9.22
N TYR A 134 12.04 -6.88 -9.68
CA TYR A 134 13.28 -7.08 -8.91
C TYR A 134 13.22 -6.37 -7.55
N TYR A 135 12.82 -5.10 -7.51
CA TYR A 135 12.64 -4.37 -6.25
C TYR A 135 11.56 -4.99 -5.37
N TYR A 136 10.48 -5.46 -5.99
CA TYR A 136 9.40 -6.10 -5.26
C TYR A 136 9.77 -7.46 -4.67
N GLN A 137 10.76 -8.17 -5.22
CA GLN A 137 11.18 -9.48 -4.71
C GLN A 137 11.55 -9.44 -3.22
N THR A 138 12.21 -8.39 -2.76
CA THR A 138 12.68 -8.23 -1.38
C THR A 138 11.85 -7.26 -0.55
N ALA A 139 10.74 -6.79 -1.07
CA ALA A 139 9.86 -5.79 -0.46
C ALA A 139 9.33 -6.23 0.92
N ASP A 140 9.03 -7.51 1.09
CA ASP A 140 8.63 -8.11 2.36
C ASP A 140 9.72 -8.02 3.42
N LYS A 141 10.97 -8.33 3.09
CA LYS A 141 12.11 -8.23 4.02
C LYS A 141 12.37 -6.78 4.46
N LEU A 142 12.22 -5.84 3.53
CA LEU A 142 12.29 -4.41 3.85
C LEU A 142 11.19 -4.02 4.84
N ALA A 143 9.95 -4.39 4.55
CA ALA A 143 8.82 -4.11 5.42
C ALA A 143 8.95 -4.77 6.80
N GLU A 144 9.44 -6.01 6.87
CA GLU A 144 9.74 -6.71 8.13
C GLU A 144 10.76 -5.94 8.98
N ARG A 145 11.86 -5.49 8.38
CA ARG A 145 12.90 -4.72 9.07
C ARG A 145 12.36 -3.40 9.62
N ILE A 146 11.60 -2.66 8.81
CA ILE A 146 10.98 -1.40 9.23
C ILE A 146 9.97 -1.67 10.35
N ALA A 147 9.04 -2.61 10.19
CA ALA A 147 8.06 -2.94 11.21
C ALA A 147 8.73 -3.37 12.53
N ALA A 148 9.79 -4.17 12.46
CA ALA A 148 10.54 -4.60 13.64
C ALA A 148 11.13 -3.42 14.43
N SER A 149 11.54 -2.34 13.76
CA SER A 149 12.09 -1.15 14.43
C SER A 149 11.04 -0.36 15.24
N TYR A 150 9.76 -0.56 14.94
CA TYR A 150 8.64 0.08 15.66
C TYR A 150 8.02 -0.83 16.73
N MET A 151 8.22 -2.14 16.66
CA MET A 151 7.65 -3.07 17.64
C MET A 151 8.18 -2.80 19.05
N GLY A 152 7.26 -2.77 20.04
CA GLY A 152 7.58 -2.52 21.43
C GLY A 152 7.92 -1.06 21.76
N LYS A 153 7.93 -0.13 20.80
CA LYS A 153 8.10 1.30 21.08
C LYS A 153 7.02 1.76 22.05
N ARG A 154 7.43 2.60 23.00
CA ARG A 154 6.56 3.25 23.97
C ARG A 154 6.49 4.73 23.67
N VAL A 155 5.28 5.27 23.61
CA VAL A 155 5.04 6.68 23.36
C VAL A 155 4.13 7.22 24.44
N GLU A 156 4.53 8.32 25.03
CA GLU A 156 3.72 9.07 25.98
C GLU A 156 2.72 9.94 25.24
N ILE A 157 1.48 9.92 25.66
CA ILE A 157 0.41 10.75 25.14
C ILE A 157 -0.23 11.56 26.28
N THR A 158 -0.67 12.75 25.94
CA THR A 158 -1.34 13.65 26.86
C THR A 158 -2.61 14.22 26.24
N GLY A 159 -3.65 14.37 27.01
CA GLY A 159 -4.91 14.94 26.55
C GLY A 159 -6.08 14.69 27.50
N THR A 160 -7.18 15.34 27.24
CA THR A 160 -8.43 15.14 27.99
C THR A 160 -9.19 13.89 27.52
N ASP A 161 -8.94 13.42 26.30
CA ASP A 161 -9.45 12.17 25.74
C ASP A 161 -8.30 11.30 25.26
N LEU A 162 -7.81 10.46 26.16
CA LEU A 162 -6.66 9.59 25.91
C LEU A 162 -6.94 8.52 24.83
N ALA A 163 -8.19 8.14 24.61
CA ALA A 163 -8.54 7.19 23.56
C ALA A 163 -8.37 7.83 22.17
N VAL A 164 -8.80 9.06 22.00
CA VAL A 164 -8.61 9.84 20.78
C VAL A 164 -7.12 10.08 20.52
N GLU A 165 -6.36 10.50 21.53
CA GLU A 165 -4.92 10.78 21.38
C GLU A 165 -4.14 9.50 21.05
N SER A 166 -4.47 8.36 21.68
CA SER A 166 -3.91 7.07 21.36
C SER A 166 -4.17 6.68 19.88
N SER A 167 -5.40 6.85 19.42
CA SER A 167 -5.78 6.56 18.03
C SER A 167 -5.02 7.42 17.02
N LYS A 168 -4.89 8.72 17.28
CA LYS A 168 -4.13 9.64 16.43
C LYS A 168 -2.66 9.24 16.34
N MET A 169 -2.03 8.91 17.46
CA MET A 169 -0.65 8.50 17.55
C MET A 169 -0.41 7.19 16.78
N LEU A 170 -1.28 6.18 16.94
CA LEU A 170 -1.18 4.92 16.21
C LEU A 170 -1.34 5.11 14.70
N GLN A 171 -2.25 5.98 14.26
CA GLN A 171 -2.41 6.35 12.86
C GLN A 171 -1.19 7.09 12.31
N GLN A 172 -0.58 7.97 13.09
CA GLN A 172 0.65 8.65 12.70
C GLN A 172 1.78 7.65 12.51
N MET A 173 1.99 6.72 13.43
CA MET A 173 3.00 5.67 13.28
C MET A 173 2.75 4.78 12.06
N ALA A 174 1.50 4.47 11.75
CA ALA A 174 1.17 3.72 10.54
C ALA A 174 1.60 4.47 9.26
N ARG A 175 1.40 5.79 9.21
CA ARG A 175 1.91 6.62 8.12
C ARG A 175 3.43 6.64 8.07
N GLU A 176 4.10 6.85 9.20
CA GLU A 176 5.57 6.87 9.27
C GLU A 176 6.19 5.56 8.73
N ILE A 177 5.63 4.40 9.11
CA ILE A 177 6.07 3.09 8.58
C ILE A 177 5.87 3.01 7.07
N THR A 178 4.73 3.48 6.55
CA THR A 178 4.44 3.49 5.11
C THR A 178 5.38 4.42 4.36
N ASP A 179 5.61 5.63 4.88
CA ASP A 179 6.48 6.63 4.27
C ASP A 179 7.95 6.19 4.28
N GLU A 180 8.42 5.56 5.37
CA GLU A 180 9.75 4.99 5.45
C GLU A 180 9.94 3.88 4.41
N TYR A 181 8.97 2.96 4.30
CA TYR A 181 8.99 1.91 3.30
C TYR A 181 9.03 2.48 1.88
N ASN A 182 8.17 3.43 1.54
CA ASN A 182 8.11 4.02 0.20
C ASN A 182 9.39 4.80 -0.15
N ARG A 183 10.03 5.43 0.83
CA ARG A 183 11.29 6.14 0.63
C ARG A 183 12.45 5.17 0.37
N GLU A 184 12.48 4.04 1.04
CA GLU A 184 13.56 3.07 0.90
C GLU A 184 13.37 2.14 -0.31
N LEU A 185 12.12 1.79 -0.64
CA LEU A 185 11.79 1.07 -1.86
C LEU A 185 11.70 2.06 -3.03
N ASN A 186 12.85 2.45 -3.56
CA ASN A 186 12.94 3.44 -4.63
C ASN A 186 13.56 2.86 -5.91
N PRO A 187 12.78 2.36 -6.88
CA PRO A 187 13.29 1.87 -8.16
C PRO A 187 13.66 2.98 -9.15
N GLU A 188 13.26 4.24 -8.91
CA GLU A 188 13.38 5.33 -9.87
C GLU A 188 14.81 5.55 -10.40
N PRO A 189 15.87 5.58 -9.57
CA PRO A 189 17.23 5.74 -10.10
C PRO A 189 17.64 4.61 -11.06
N THR A 190 17.17 3.38 -10.82
CA THR A 190 17.43 2.24 -11.68
C THR A 190 16.66 2.34 -12.99
N GLN A 191 15.41 2.78 -12.95
CA GLN A 191 14.57 3.02 -14.13
C GLN A 191 15.22 4.07 -15.03
N LEU A 192 15.61 5.22 -14.46
CA LEU A 192 16.29 6.30 -15.20
C LEU A 192 17.62 5.86 -15.79
N LEU A 193 18.41 5.07 -15.07
CA LEU A 193 19.68 4.53 -15.62
C LEU A 193 19.43 3.57 -16.76
N TYR A 194 18.40 2.74 -16.67
CA TYR A 194 17.99 1.83 -17.74
C TYR A 194 17.58 2.61 -19.00
N ASP A 195 16.79 3.68 -18.85
CA ASP A 195 16.42 4.57 -19.96
C ASP A 195 17.66 5.19 -20.63
N GLY A 196 18.60 5.66 -19.81
CA GLY A 196 19.86 6.20 -20.34
C GLY A 196 20.69 5.19 -21.10
N ILE A 197 20.74 3.91 -20.65
CA ILE A 197 21.46 2.83 -21.33
C ILE A 197 20.80 2.47 -22.65
N THR A 198 19.47 2.42 -22.68
CA THR A 198 18.69 1.96 -23.84
C THR A 198 18.29 3.07 -24.80
N ASP A 199 18.60 4.35 -24.45
CA ASP A 199 18.10 5.53 -25.13
C ASP A 199 16.58 5.46 -25.34
N HIS A 200 15.84 5.16 -24.25
CA HIS A 200 14.37 4.96 -24.26
C HIS A 200 13.92 3.93 -25.32
N GLY A 201 14.66 2.82 -25.44
CA GLY A 201 14.36 1.77 -26.41
C GLY A 201 14.72 2.09 -27.87
N ARG A 202 15.44 3.19 -28.12
CA ARG A 202 15.79 3.61 -29.50
C ARG A 202 17.09 3.01 -30.02
N ASN A 203 18.01 2.61 -29.15
CA ASN A 203 19.29 2.00 -29.54
C ASN A 203 19.23 0.48 -29.55
N GLU A 204 20.35 -0.18 -29.96
CA GLU A 204 20.49 -1.63 -30.11
C GLU A 204 20.86 -2.35 -28.78
N ALA A 205 20.77 -1.68 -27.61
CA ALA A 205 21.12 -2.31 -26.35
C ALA A 205 20.27 -3.56 -26.07
N ASN A 206 20.91 -4.62 -25.60
CA ASN A 206 20.21 -5.81 -25.14
C ASN A 206 19.47 -5.51 -23.83
N VAL A 207 18.17 -5.68 -23.80
CA VAL A 207 17.32 -5.35 -22.66
C VAL A 207 17.77 -6.06 -21.38
N LYS A 208 18.02 -7.36 -21.44
CA LYS A 208 18.43 -8.15 -20.27
C LYS A 208 19.75 -7.65 -19.68
N ASP A 209 20.72 -7.34 -20.53
CA ASP A 209 22.03 -6.85 -20.10
C ASP A 209 21.90 -5.41 -19.54
N ALA A 210 21.08 -4.57 -20.16
CA ALA A 210 20.79 -3.21 -19.71
C ALA A 210 20.11 -3.20 -18.33
N VAL A 211 19.10 -4.04 -18.11
CA VAL A 211 18.42 -4.22 -16.81
C VAL A 211 19.42 -4.68 -15.75
N ALA A 212 20.22 -5.72 -16.04
CA ALA A 212 21.22 -6.22 -15.09
C ALA A 212 22.28 -5.16 -14.74
N HIS A 213 22.70 -4.37 -15.74
CA HIS A 213 23.64 -3.26 -15.54
C HIS A 213 23.04 -2.17 -14.68
N ALA A 214 21.82 -1.74 -14.95
CA ALA A 214 21.15 -0.68 -14.19
C ALA A 214 20.98 -1.07 -12.71
N ILE A 215 20.50 -2.28 -12.43
CA ILE A 215 20.34 -2.80 -11.08
C ILE A 215 21.68 -2.84 -10.32
N LYS A 216 22.72 -3.36 -10.98
CA LYS A 216 24.05 -3.49 -10.36
C LYS A 216 24.66 -2.14 -9.96
N ASN A 217 24.56 -1.14 -10.83
CA ASN A 217 25.24 0.13 -10.60
C ASN A 217 24.55 0.97 -9.52
N VAL A 218 23.23 1.01 -9.49
CA VAL A 218 22.50 1.70 -8.42
C VAL A 218 22.75 1.04 -7.05
N ALA A 219 22.84 -0.29 -6.98
CA ALA A 219 23.19 -0.99 -5.76
C ALA A 219 24.60 -0.65 -5.25
N VAL A 220 25.57 -0.41 -6.14
CA VAL A 220 26.94 -0.02 -5.76
C VAL A 220 26.98 1.42 -5.25
N GLU A 221 26.28 2.35 -5.89
CA GLU A 221 26.22 3.75 -5.44
C GLU A 221 25.58 3.90 -4.07
N SER A 222 24.53 3.12 -3.79
CA SER A 222 23.85 3.14 -2.49
C SER A 222 24.69 2.58 -1.33
N THR A 223 25.76 1.83 -1.61
CA THR A 223 26.68 1.27 -0.60
C THR A 223 27.91 2.14 -0.34
N GLN A 224 28.17 3.16 -1.15
CA GLN A 224 29.27 4.07 -0.90
C GLN A 224 28.86 5.12 0.16
N PRO A 225 29.63 5.29 1.25
CA PRO A 225 29.39 6.38 2.17
C PRO A 225 29.55 7.69 1.41
N SER A 226 28.55 8.59 1.53
CA SER A 226 28.63 9.93 0.94
C SER A 226 29.92 10.60 1.40
N SER A 227 30.92 10.64 0.54
CA SER A 227 32.11 11.46 0.72
C SER A 227 31.67 12.91 0.57
N ASN A 228 31.19 13.49 1.65
CA ASN A 228 30.98 14.92 1.71
C ASN A 228 32.39 15.58 1.73
N PRO A 229 32.85 16.26 0.67
CA PRO A 229 34.05 17.07 0.77
C PRO A 229 33.67 18.30 1.59
N GLY A 230 33.96 18.19 2.91
CA GLY A 230 33.86 19.33 3.79
C GLY A 230 34.60 20.52 3.24
N ASN A 231 33.87 21.62 3.20
CA ASN A 231 34.44 22.95 3.15
C ASN A 231 33.89 23.74 4.34
#